data_71b010719592cf25f6b7544b3018d9c5
#
_entry.id   71b010719592cf25f6b7544b3018d9c5
#
_cell.length_a   1.000
_cell.length_b   1.000
_cell.length_c   1.000
_cell.angle_alpha   90.00
_cell.angle_beta   90.00
_cell.angle_gamma   90.00
#
_symmetry.space_group_name_H-M   'P 1'
#
loop_
_entity.id
_entity.type
_entity.pdbx_description
1 polymer ?
#
loop_
_entity_poly.entity_id
_entity_poly.type
_entity_poly.pdbx_seq_one_letter_code
_entity_poly.pdbx_strand_id
1 'polypeptide(L)'
;MLIDAVRLLRRPEWLRDRRTDAVRPGKVVAGNAEPVVVFLLGIRINRWRGIRHWLPLLLAMPGMLRELASAPDGGLLGYRLLFGPGPRQAMLVQYWRRPEDLHRFASDATEPHRAAQRRYWWHYGSSDSVGVWHEMLISAAGSHHGMYGNMPPTGFGALRQVRDARWWAEGR
;
A
#
# COMPACT_ATOMS: atom_id res chain seq x y z
N MET A 1 -5.80 20.77 -13.42
CA MET A 1 -6.54 19.78 -12.61
C MET A 1 -6.09 18.34 -12.81
N LEU A 2 -6.05 17.78 -14.04
CA LEU A 2 -5.51 16.42 -14.25
C LEU A 2 -3.98 16.34 -14.08
N ILE A 3 -3.26 17.37 -14.45
CA ILE A 3 -1.79 17.48 -14.36
C ILE A 3 -1.32 17.55 -12.89
N ASP A 4 -2.12 18.14 -12.01
CA ASP A 4 -1.82 18.20 -10.59
C ASP A 4 -2.05 16.86 -9.87
N ALA A 5 -3.03 16.08 -10.31
CA ALA A 5 -3.25 14.73 -9.80
C ALA A 5 -2.07 13.79 -10.13
N VAL A 6 -1.46 13.93 -11.32
CA VAL A 6 -0.26 13.16 -11.71
C VAL A 6 0.99 13.66 -10.95
N ARG A 7 1.11 14.95 -10.64
CA ARG A 7 2.16 15.49 -9.77
C ARG A 7 2.03 15.01 -8.31
N LEU A 8 0.80 14.75 -7.84
CA LEU A 8 0.51 14.23 -6.50
C LEU A 8 0.90 12.77 -6.34
N LEU A 9 1.08 12.03 -7.44
CA LEU A 9 1.63 10.68 -7.48
C LEU A 9 3.17 10.67 -7.43
N ARG A 10 3.83 11.80 -7.17
CA ARG A 10 5.26 11.78 -6.87
C ARG A 10 5.47 10.85 -5.69
N ARG A 11 6.21 9.79 -5.95
CA ARG A 11 6.61 8.80 -4.93
C ARG A 11 7.12 9.55 -3.70
N PRO A 12 6.63 9.26 -2.49
CA PRO A 12 7.23 9.78 -1.27
C PRO A 12 8.74 9.56 -1.29
N GLU A 13 9.50 10.45 -0.65
CA GLU A 13 10.98 10.39 -0.73
C GLU A 13 11.57 9.06 -0.26
N TRP A 14 10.91 8.38 0.68
CA TRP A 14 11.29 7.06 1.14
C TRP A 14 11.02 5.93 0.09
N LEU A 15 10.11 6.14 -0.89
CA LEU A 15 9.95 5.29 -2.08
C LEU A 15 10.97 5.64 -3.18
N ARG A 16 11.72 6.73 -2.99
CA ARG A 16 12.74 7.20 -3.94
C ARG A 16 14.14 6.73 -3.58
N ASP A 17 14.28 5.70 -2.77
CA ASP A 17 15.61 5.14 -2.61
C ASP A 17 16.11 4.69 -3.99
N ARG A 18 17.00 5.50 -4.57
CA ARG A 18 17.63 5.23 -5.88
C ARG A 18 18.29 3.84 -5.93
N ARG A 19 18.60 3.27 -4.78
CA ARG A 19 19.11 1.91 -4.67
C ARG A 19 18.03 0.85 -4.92
N THR A 20 16.77 1.11 -4.57
CA THR A 20 15.69 0.17 -4.80
C THR A 20 15.13 0.20 -6.22
N ASP A 21 15.34 1.31 -6.95
CA ASP A 21 14.91 1.44 -8.35
C ASP A 21 15.92 0.82 -9.34
N ALA A 22 17.13 0.45 -8.89
CA ALA A 22 18.13 -0.19 -9.74
C ALA A 22 17.81 -1.68 -9.95
N VAL A 23 17.79 -2.10 -11.21
CA VAL A 23 17.69 -3.53 -11.56
C VAL A 23 18.88 -4.27 -10.93
N ARG A 24 18.58 -5.34 -10.19
CA ARG A 24 19.59 -6.27 -9.68
C ARG A 24 19.64 -7.51 -10.55
N PRO A 25 20.72 -7.75 -11.28
CA PRO A 25 20.86 -8.95 -12.09
C PRO A 25 20.89 -10.20 -11.21
N GLY A 26 20.33 -11.30 -11.75
CA GLY A 26 20.25 -12.57 -11.03
C GLY A 26 19.07 -12.63 -10.06
N LYS A 27 19.15 -13.52 -9.07
CA LYS A 27 18.13 -13.74 -8.06
C LYS A 27 18.57 -13.13 -6.73
N VAL A 28 17.69 -12.36 -6.11
CA VAL A 28 17.84 -11.86 -4.75
C VAL A 28 16.63 -12.24 -3.91
N VAL A 29 16.82 -12.42 -2.62
CA VAL A 29 15.75 -12.74 -1.66
C VAL A 29 15.65 -11.67 -0.59
N ALA A 30 14.43 -11.36 -0.17
CA ALA A 30 14.20 -10.47 0.95
C ALA A 30 14.31 -11.21 2.28
N GLY A 31 14.87 -10.55 3.30
CA GLY A 31 14.93 -11.08 4.65
C GLY A 31 13.53 -11.21 5.28
N ASN A 32 13.38 -12.18 6.17
CA ASN A 32 12.14 -12.52 6.85
C ASN A 32 12.28 -12.56 8.39
N ALA A 33 13.35 -11.97 8.93
CA ALA A 33 13.66 -12.02 10.36
C ALA A 33 12.63 -11.31 11.27
N GLU A 34 11.84 -10.40 10.71
CA GLU A 34 10.86 -9.64 11.46
C GLU A 34 9.44 -9.90 10.93
N PRO A 35 8.43 -9.83 11.82
CA PRO A 35 7.04 -9.95 11.39
C PRO A 35 6.64 -8.81 10.45
N VAL A 36 5.57 -9.01 9.70
CA VAL A 36 4.97 -7.97 8.85
C VAL A 36 3.46 -8.15 8.78
N VAL A 37 2.76 -7.04 8.77
CA VAL A 37 1.33 -7.01 8.47
C VAL A 37 1.14 -6.46 7.07
N VAL A 38 0.42 -7.20 6.24
CA VAL A 38 0.02 -6.77 4.89
C VAL A 38 -1.44 -6.36 4.96
N PHE A 39 -1.71 -5.11 4.64
CA PHE A 39 -3.07 -4.59 4.58
C PHE A 39 -3.40 -4.23 3.13
N LEU A 40 -4.43 -4.86 2.63
CA LEU A 40 -4.96 -4.67 1.30
C LEU A 40 -6.21 -3.80 1.41
N LEU A 41 -6.26 -2.71 0.69
CA LEU A 41 -7.40 -1.81 0.62
C LEU A 41 -7.76 -1.60 -0.85
N GLY A 42 -8.95 -2.00 -1.24
CA GLY A 42 -9.37 -1.91 -2.63
C GLY A 42 -10.63 -1.07 -2.82
N ILE A 43 -10.70 -0.47 -4.01
CA ILE A 43 -11.88 0.24 -4.50
C ILE A 43 -12.28 -0.35 -5.85
N ARG A 44 -13.60 -0.50 -6.07
CA ARG A 44 -14.17 -0.90 -7.34
C ARG A 44 -15.24 0.07 -7.80
N ILE A 45 -15.11 0.57 -9.01
CA ILE A 45 -16.14 1.36 -9.68
C ILE A 45 -17.15 0.39 -10.29
N ASN A 46 -18.32 0.27 -9.68
CA ASN A 46 -19.39 -0.60 -10.15
C ASN A 46 -20.14 0.06 -11.32
N ARG A 47 -20.40 1.36 -11.22
CA ARG A 47 -21.11 2.16 -12.24
C ARG A 47 -20.32 3.42 -12.61
N TRP A 48 -19.89 3.54 -13.85
CA TRP A 48 -19.16 4.73 -14.34
C TRP A 48 -19.97 6.02 -14.20
N ARG A 49 -21.27 5.95 -14.45
CA ARG A 49 -22.17 7.10 -14.33
C ARG A 49 -22.29 7.65 -12.90
N GLY A 50 -21.87 6.87 -11.91
CA GLY A 50 -21.82 7.28 -10.50
C GLY A 50 -20.59 8.09 -10.14
N ILE A 51 -20.06 8.92 -11.04
CA ILE A 51 -18.81 9.69 -10.88
C ILE A 51 -18.77 10.51 -9.59
N ARG A 52 -19.90 11.10 -9.19
CA ARG A 52 -20.01 11.88 -7.95
C ARG A 52 -19.79 11.04 -6.68
N HIS A 53 -19.89 9.71 -6.79
CA HIS A 53 -19.70 8.79 -5.66
C HIS A 53 -18.25 8.25 -5.58
N TRP A 54 -17.65 7.89 -6.71
CA TRP A 54 -16.31 7.27 -6.71
C TRP A 54 -15.16 8.26 -6.88
N LEU A 55 -15.37 9.36 -7.63
CA LEU A 55 -14.28 10.33 -7.90
C LEU A 55 -13.75 11.00 -6.63
N PRO A 56 -14.59 11.45 -5.66
CA PRO A 56 -14.09 12.03 -4.42
C PRO A 56 -13.22 11.08 -3.61
N LEU A 57 -13.52 9.76 -3.63
CA LEU A 57 -12.72 8.74 -2.95
C LEU A 57 -11.34 8.60 -3.58
N LEU A 58 -11.27 8.55 -4.91
CA LEU A 58 -9.99 8.49 -5.61
C LEU A 58 -9.15 9.75 -5.39
N LEU A 59 -9.78 10.92 -5.35
CA LEU A 59 -9.08 12.19 -5.11
C LEU A 59 -8.61 12.37 -3.66
N ALA A 60 -9.27 11.74 -2.69
CA ALA A 60 -8.86 11.77 -1.29
C ALA A 60 -7.63 10.89 -1.01
N MET A 61 -7.43 9.82 -1.79
CA MET A 61 -6.40 8.82 -1.56
C MET A 61 -4.96 9.40 -1.49
N PRO A 62 -4.51 10.26 -2.42
CA PRO A 62 -3.15 10.82 -2.35
C PRO A 62 -2.89 11.64 -1.09
N GLY A 63 -3.90 12.37 -0.60
CA GLY A 63 -3.81 13.13 0.65
C GLY A 63 -3.59 12.21 1.85
N MET A 64 -4.42 11.20 1.96
CA MET A 64 -4.33 10.18 3.03
C MET A 64 -2.98 9.46 3.02
N LEU A 65 -2.48 9.09 1.85
CA LEU A 65 -1.19 8.39 1.74
C LEU A 65 -0.01 9.29 2.13
N ARG A 66 -0.07 10.58 1.80
CA ARG A 66 0.96 11.53 2.19
C ARG A 66 1.00 11.72 3.69
N GLU A 67 -0.16 11.89 4.30
CA GLU A 67 -0.29 12.02 5.74
C GLU A 67 0.25 10.77 6.46
N LEU A 68 -0.21 9.60 6.05
CA LEU A 68 0.23 8.32 6.58
C LEU A 68 1.76 8.14 6.46
N ALA A 69 2.33 8.53 5.32
CA ALA A 69 3.77 8.44 5.08
C ALA A 69 4.59 9.48 5.87
N SER A 70 3.95 10.55 6.34
CA SER A 70 4.60 11.62 7.09
C SER A 70 4.60 11.39 8.60
N ALA A 71 3.83 10.41 9.10
CA ALA A 71 3.74 10.09 10.52
C ALA A 71 5.03 9.39 11.00
N PRO A 72 5.88 10.02 11.84
CA PRO A 72 7.21 9.49 12.19
C PRO A 72 7.14 8.11 12.86
N ASP A 73 6.12 7.89 13.69
CA ASP A 73 5.92 6.64 14.45
C ASP A 73 4.68 5.86 14.00
N GLY A 74 4.18 6.14 12.81
CA GLY A 74 2.94 5.57 12.29
C GLY A 74 2.98 4.06 12.07
N GLY A 75 4.18 3.44 12.08
CA GLY A 75 4.33 1.99 11.89
C GLY A 75 4.14 1.50 10.46
N LEU A 76 3.78 2.38 9.52
CA LEU A 76 3.75 2.06 8.09
C LEU A 76 5.17 1.89 7.57
N LEU A 77 5.48 0.72 7.05
CA LEU A 77 6.77 0.41 6.44
C LEU A 77 6.81 0.84 4.97
N GLY A 78 5.66 0.79 4.30
CA GLY A 78 5.55 1.19 2.91
C GLY A 78 4.23 0.80 2.26
N TYR A 79 4.01 1.28 1.04
CA TYR A 79 2.81 0.95 0.28
C TYR A 79 3.06 0.90 -1.23
N ARG A 80 2.13 0.27 -1.93
CA ARG A 80 2.06 0.27 -3.40
C ARG A 80 0.62 0.48 -3.85
N LEU A 81 0.43 1.36 -4.81
CA LEU A 81 -0.84 1.52 -5.50
C LEU A 81 -0.80 0.69 -6.79
N LEU A 82 -1.77 -0.18 -6.95
CA LEU A 82 -1.93 -1.06 -8.11
C LEU A 82 -3.27 -0.77 -8.78
N PHE A 83 -3.30 -0.89 -10.09
CA PHE A 83 -4.51 -0.79 -10.89
C PHE A 83 -4.77 -2.12 -11.58
N GLY A 84 -6.02 -2.56 -11.59
CA GLY A 84 -6.42 -3.81 -12.23
C GLY A 84 -7.18 -4.77 -11.30
N PRO A 85 -7.76 -5.82 -11.85
CA PRO A 85 -7.91 -6.10 -13.29
C PRO A 85 -8.85 -5.10 -13.95
N GLY A 86 -8.36 -4.45 -15.01
CA GLY A 86 -9.09 -3.44 -15.75
C GLY A 86 -9.18 -2.07 -15.05
N PRO A 87 -9.79 -1.06 -15.74
CA PRO A 87 -9.76 0.33 -15.28
C PRO A 87 -10.74 0.66 -14.13
N ARG A 88 -11.50 -0.33 -13.70
CA ARG A 88 -12.53 -0.15 -12.65
C ARG A 88 -12.03 -0.41 -11.24
N GLN A 89 -10.81 -0.91 -11.09
CA GLN A 89 -10.30 -1.33 -9.79
C GLN A 89 -8.94 -0.69 -9.52
N ALA A 90 -8.78 -0.28 -8.28
CA ALA A 90 -7.48 0.09 -7.74
C ALA A 90 -7.33 -0.56 -6.36
N MET A 91 -6.11 -0.95 -6.03
CA MET A 91 -5.78 -1.57 -4.77
C MET A 91 -4.52 -0.93 -4.20
N LEU A 92 -4.57 -0.62 -2.93
CA LEU A 92 -3.44 -0.18 -2.14
C LEU A 92 -2.96 -1.37 -1.30
N VAL A 93 -1.71 -1.78 -1.52
CA VAL A 93 -1.01 -2.75 -0.68
C VAL A 93 -0.16 -1.97 0.30
N GLN A 94 -0.41 -2.13 1.58
CA GLN A 94 0.34 -1.49 2.65
C GLN A 94 1.10 -2.55 3.46
N TYR A 95 2.28 -2.20 3.92
CA TYR A 95 3.10 -3.02 4.81
C TYR A 95 3.26 -2.29 6.13
N TRP A 96 2.90 -2.96 7.22
CA TRP A 96 2.90 -2.40 8.56
C TRP A 96 3.82 -3.20 9.47
N ARG A 97 4.40 -2.53 10.45
CA ARG A 97 5.28 -3.16 11.43
C ARG A 97 4.50 -4.10 12.36
N ARG A 98 3.32 -3.65 12.83
CA ARG A 98 2.47 -4.36 13.79
C ARG A 98 0.99 -4.12 13.50
N PRO A 99 0.09 -5.05 13.88
CA PRO A 99 -1.36 -4.83 13.79
C PRO A 99 -1.83 -3.63 14.60
N GLU A 100 -1.23 -3.38 15.77
CA GLU A 100 -1.59 -2.28 16.67
C GLU A 100 -1.33 -0.92 16.02
N ASP A 101 -0.27 -0.79 15.23
CA ASP A 101 0.05 0.44 14.50
C ASP A 101 -1.04 0.75 13.47
N LEU A 102 -1.49 -0.27 12.73
CA LEU A 102 -2.60 -0.15 11.78
C LEU A 102 -3.92 0.19 12.50
N HIS A 103 -4.23 -0.49 13.62
CA HIS A 103 -5.43 -0.23 14.39
C HIS A 103 -5.43 1.18 14.97
N ARG A 104 -4.31 1.65 15.51
CA ARG A 104 -4.15 3.01 16.01
C ARG A 104 -4.44 4.03 14.91
N PHE A 105 -3.82 3.89 13.76
CA PHE A 105 -4.09 4.73 12.60
C PHE A 105 -5.57 4.68 12.20
N ALA A 106 -6.15 3.49 12.09
CA ALA A 106 -7.55 3.32 11.68
C ALA A 106 -8.55 3.86 12.69
N SER A 107 -8.20 3.94 13.99
CA SER A 107 -9.08 4.38 15.06
C SER A 107 -8.88 5.86 15.46
N ASP A 108 -7.80 6.51 15.04
CA ASP A 108 -7.54 7.90 15.39
C ASP A 108 -8.61 8.83 14.80
N ALA A 109 -9.43 9.39 15.69
CA ALA A 109 -10.56 10.23 15.32
C ALA A 109 -10.13 11.61 14.78
N THR A 110 -8.90 12.03 15.05
CA THR A 110 -8.37 13.35 14.65
C THR A 110 -7.87 13.34 13.21
N GLU A 111 -7.60 12.15 12.66
CA GLU A 111 -7.05 11.98 11.34
C GLU A 111 -8.05 12.31 10.21
N PRO A 112 -7.66 13.07 9.17
CA PRO A 112 -8.51 13.42 8.03
C PRO A 112 -9.12 12.23 7.29
N HIS A 113 -8.43 11.06 7.27
CA HIS A 113 -8.99 9.86 6.65
C HIS A 113 -10.27 9.39 7.33
N ARG A 114 -10.43 9.62 8.65
CA ARG A 114 -11.68 9.29 9.37
C ARG A 114 -12.85 10.16 8.93
N ALA A 115 -12.60 11.43 8.62
CA ALA A 115 -13.62 12.29 8.03
C ALA A 115 -14.03 11.78 6.64
N ALA A 116 -13.05 11.37 5.81
CA ALA A 116 -13.32 10.76 4.51
C ALA A 116 -14.08 9.44 4.63
N GLN A 117 -13.71 8.59 5.59
CA GLN A 117 -14.38 7.32 5.88
C GLN A 117 -15.82 7.51 6.34
N ARG A 118 -16.06 8.42 7.31
CA ARG A 118 -17.43 8.77 7.75
C ARG A 118 -18.25 9.31 6.60
N ARG A 119 -17.68 10.23 5.81
CA ARG A 119 -18.34 10.78 4.62
C ARG A 119 -18.67 9.69 3.60
N TYR A 120 -17.77 8.73 3.40
CA TYR A 120 -18.03 7.58 2.54
C TYR A 120 -19.27 6.81 3.02
N TRP A 121 -19.29 6.35 4.27
CA TRP A 121 -20.40 5.57 4.80
C TRP A 121 -21.72 6.35 4.83
N TRP A 122 -21.65 7.64 5.15
CA TRP A 122 -22.83 8.50 5.18
C TRP A 122 -23.43 8.75 3.79
N HIS A 123 -22.59 9.03 2.79
CA HIS A 123 -23.07 9.42 1.46
C HIS A 123 -23.15 8.27 0.46
N TYR A 124 -22.34 7.23 0.63
CA TYR A 124 -22.11 6.21 -0.38
C TYR A 124 -22.34 4.78 0.11
N GLY A 125 -22.48 4.55 1.42
CA GLY A 125 -22.68 3.22 1.99
C GLY A 125 -23.94 2.51 1.50
N SER A 126 -24.93 3.28 1.03
CA SER A 126 -26.15 2.77 0.37
C SER A 126 -26.07 2.77 -1.16
N SER A 127 -25.00 3.30 -1.76
CA SER A 127 -24.85 3.38 -3.22
C SER A 127 -24.14 2.16 -3.77
N ASP A 128 -24.71 1.54 -4.78
CA ASP A 128 -24.10 0.44 -5.52
C ASP A 128 -23.08 0.92 -6.60
N SER A 129 -22.82 2.23 -6.69
CA SER A 129 -21.94 2.82 -7.70
C SER A 129 -20.46 2.57 -7.45
N VAL A 130 -20.06 2.36 -6.19
CA VAL A 130 -18.70 2.11 -5.77
C VAL A 130 -18.67 1.13 -4.61
N GLY A 131 -17.74 0.19 -4.66
CA GLY A 131 -17.42 -0.73 -3.56
C GLY A 131 -16.05 -0.46 -2.99
N VAL A 132 -15.90 -0.68 -1.69
CA VAL A 132 -14.63 -0.65 -0.97
C VAL A 132 -14.50 -1.95 -0.18
N TRP A 133 -13.30 -2.50 -0.15
CA TRP A 133 -12.99 -3.71 0.60
C TRP A 133 -11.60 -3.60 1.23
N HIS A 134 -11.37 -4.36 2.27
CA HIS A 134 -10.05 -4.50 2.86
C HIS A 134 -9.81 -5.90 3.40
N GLU A 135 -8.56 -6.29 3.43
CA GLU A 135 -8.08 -7.54 4.03
C GLU A 135 -6.81 -7.26 4.82
N MET A 136 -6.62 -7.93 5.94
CA MET A 136 -5.43 -7.86 6.76
C MET A 136 -4.83 -9.24 6.93
N LEU A 137 -3.56 -9.39 6.56
CA LEU A 137 -2.80 -10.61 6.73
C LEU A 137 -1.64 -10.35 7.68
N ILE A 138 -1.52 -11.16 8.71
CA ILE A 138 -0.43 -11.09 9.69
C ILE A 138 0.53 -12.23 9.39
N SER A 139 1.79 -11.91 9.13
CA SER A 139 2.83 -12.88 8.88
C SER A 139 3.89 -12.80 9.97
N ALA A 140 4.10 -13.90 10.68
CA ALA A 140 5.13 -14.01 11.70
C ALA A 140 6.53 -13.97 11.07
N ALA A 141 7.54 -13.69 11.88
CA ALA A 141 8.92 -13.83 11.49
C ALA A 141 9.18 -15.24 10.97
N GLY A 142 9.92 -15.37 9.88
CA GLY A 142 10.21 -16.66 9.23
C GLY A 142 9.10 -17.22 8.35
N SER A 143 7.86 -16.69 8.42
CA SER A 143 6.70 -17.25 7.69
C SER A 143 6.46 -16.62 6.32
N HIS A 144 7.30 -15.71 5.88
CA HIS A 144 7.18 -15.05 4.58
C HIS A 144 8.53 -14.98 3.90
N HIS A 145 8.51 -14.86 2.59
CA HIS A 145 9.71 -14.65 1.79
C HIS A 145 9.40 -13.81 0.57
N GLY A 146 10.40 -13.15 0.02
CA GLY A 146 10.33 -12.46 -1.25
C GLY A 146 11.50 -12.85 -2.13
N MET A 147 11.24 -13.11 -3.40
CA MET A 147 12.27 -13.39 -4.40
C MET A 147 12.10 -12.42 -5.57
N TYR A 148 13.20 -11.89 -6.05
CA TYR A 148 13.24 -10.93 -7.16
C TYR A 148 14.29 -11.39 -8.17
N GLY A 149 13.90 -11.53 -9.43
CA GLY A 149 14.78 -11.96 -10.51
C GLY A 149 14.92 -10.86 -11.55
N ASN A 150 16.13 -10.37 -11.80
CA ASN A 150 16.44 -9.34 -12.82
C ASN A 150 15.54 -8.09 -12.73
N MET A 151 15.18 -7.66 -11.51
CA MET A 151 14.33 -6.50 -11.28
C MET A 151 14.76 -5.75 -10.02
N PRO A 152 14.33 -4.49 -9.85
CA PRO A 152 14.48 -3.81 -8.58
C PRO A 152 13.67 -4.54 -7.49
N PRO A 153 14.19 -4.73 -6.28
CA PRO A 153 13.39 -5.17 -5.15
C PRO A 153 12.20 -4.21 -4.98
N THR A 154 11.01 -4.77 -4.86
CA THR A 154 9.77 -3.98 -4.82
C THR A 154 8.83 -4.52 -3.75
N GLY A 155 7.85 -3.73 -3.33
CA GLY A 155 6.95 -4.12 -2.26
C GLY A 155 7.72 -4.48 -1.00
N PHE A 156 7.53 -5.69 -0.49
CA PHE A 156 8.22 -6.19 0.70
C PHE A 156 9.76 -6.10 0.59
N GLY A 157 10.34 -6.44 -0.57
CA GLY A 157 11.78 -6.40 -0.78
C GLY A 157 12.37 -5.00 -0.82
N ALA A 158 11.59 -3.96 -1.07
CA ALA A 158 12.03 -2.58 -0.97
C ALA A 158 12.18 -2.11 0.49
N LEU A 159 11.54 -2.81 1.43
CA LEU A 159 11.49 -2.46 2.85
C LEU A 159 12.49 -3.23 3.70
N ARG A 160 13.11 -4.25 3.14
CA ARG A 160 13.99 -5.19 3.84
C ARG A 160 15.34 -5.28 3.14
N GLN A 161 16.34 -5.74 3.89
CA GLN A 161 17.61 -6.10 3.26
C GLN A 161 17.40 -7.28 2.32
N VAL A 162 17.87 -7.15 1.08
CA VAL A 162 17.89 -8.24 0.11
C VAL A 162 19.29 -8.81 0.01
N ARG A 163 19.37 -10.13 -0.13
CA ARG A 163 20.62 -10.90 -0.26
C ARG A 163 20.58 -11.74 -1.54
N ASP A 164 21.74 -12.12 -2.05
CA ASP A 164 21.83 -13.02 -3.19
C ASP A 164 21.21 -14.38 -2.85
N ALA A 165 20.52 -14.98 -3.82
CA ALA A 165 19.79 -16.22 -3.62
C ALA A 165 20.67 -17.44 -3.29
N ARG A 166 22.01 -17.34 -3.44
CA ARG A 166 22.95 -18.37 -3.00
C ARG A 166 22.78 -18.71 -1.51
N TRP A 167 22.50 -17.71 -0.69
CA TRP A 167 22.22 -17.90 0.73
C TRP A 167 21.01 -18.81 0.99
N TRP A 168 20.02 -18.84 0.12
CA TRP A 168 18.85 -19.72 0.25
C TRP A 168 19.20 -21.20 0.02
N ALA A 169 20.18 -21.50 -0.82
CA ALA A 169 20.59 -22.87 -1.13
C ALA A 169 21.47 -23.51 -0.03
N GLU A 170 22.16 -22.67 0.77
CA GLU A 170 23.11 -23.09 1.79
C GLU A 170 22.44 -23.37 3.16
N GLY A 171 21.18 -22.94 3.34
CA GLY A 171 20.45 -23.02 4.63
C GLY A 171 19.40 -24.14 4.72
N ARG A 172 19.44 -25.15 3.85
CA ARG A 172 18.55 -26.34 3.90
C ARG A 172 19.31 -27.58 4.25
#